data_d006b929c2b7fe7421ed7527b444b2c5
#
_entry.id   d006b929c2b7fe7421ed7527b444b2c5
#
_cell.length_a   1.000
_cell.length_b   1.000
_cell.length_c   1.000
_cell.angle_alpha   90.00
_cell.angle_beta   90.00
_cell.angle_gamma   90.00
#
_symmetry.space_group_name_H-M   'P 1'
#
loop_
_entity.id
_entity.type
_entity.pdbx_description
1 polymer ?
#
loop_
_entity_poly.entity_id
_entity_poly.type
_entity_poly.pdbx_seq_one_letter_code
_entity_poly.pdbx_strand_id
1 'polypeptide(L)'
;MNHRFLDLHLRMPPDSDELEMKLRRALKSRLARGHVELTLTMEKAGGQELGFNSKLVGSYLAAFRAAAQEFGVHGEPDLNAIFKLPGVLESAALPADGDMTGVVLKKLEDAIGKLDEMRVEEGRGIDREMRERMARLQAAGREVEKMRGPVLHAYLEKVQSRMQELIGAHAERDRILQEAALLAERSDIREELVRMENHVQHFVSLLDAGGEVGKKLDFLLQEMSREANTLLSKTTGVAGEALRITELGLAMKAEIEKSREQVQNIE
;
A
#
# COMPACT_ATOMS: atom_id res chain seq x y z
N MET A 1 0.15 -2.43 3.97
CA MET A 1 -0.38 -3.83 4.06
C MET A 1 -1.45 -4.00 2.99
N ASN A 2 -1.22 -4.87 2.02
CA ASN A 2 -2.19 -5.11 0.94
C ASN A 2 -3.30 -6.05 1.42
N HIS A 3 -4.43 -5.49 1.82
CA HIS A 3 -5.62 -6.27 2.10
C HIS A 3 -6.22 -6.80 0.78
N ARG A 4 -6.37 -8.13 0.69
CA ARG A 4 -6.93 -8.79 -0.49
C ARG A 4 -8.43 -8.54 -0.65
N PHE A 5 -9.12 -8.22 0.45
CA PHE A 5 -10.56 -8.00 0.54
C PHE A 5 -10.84 -6.67 1.23
N LEU A 6 -12.06 -6.17 1.06
CA LEU A 6 -12.55 -5.00 1.78
C LEU A 6 -12.99 -5.43 3.18
N ASP A 7 -12.32 -4.91 4.20
CA ASP A 7 -12.65 -5.10 5.61
C ASP A 7 -13.17 -3.78 6.18
N LEU A 8 -14.41 -3.80 6.67
CA LEU A 8 -15.14 -2.62 7.14
C LEU A 8 -15.44 -2.71 8.62
N HIS A 9 -14.83 -1.86 9.39
CA HIS A 9 -15.13 -1.65 10.81
C HIS A 9 -15.87 -0.33 11.01
N LEU A 10 -17.15 -0.41 11.40
CA LEU A 10 -17.96 0.76 11.70
C LEU A 10 -18.20 0.84 13.21
N ARG A 11 -17.83 1.98 13.81
CA ARG A 11 -18.16 2.33 15.19
C ARG A 11 -19.28 3.35 15.16
N MET A 12 -20.46 2.88 15.52
CA MET A 12 -21.72 3.63 15.42
C MET A 12 -22.29 3.92 16.81
N PRO A 13 -23.08 4.99 16.96
CA PRO A 13 -23.89 5.19 18.14
C PRO A 13 -24.93 4.07 18.33
N PRO A 14 -25.42 3.82 19.56
CA PRO A 14 -26.53 2.88 19.79
C PRO A 14 -27.74 3.22 18.92
N ASP A 15 -28.53 2.21 18.57
CA ASP A 15 -29.79 2.31 17.82
C ASP A 15 -29.66 2.91 16.40
N SER A 16 -28.50 2.68 15.72
CA SER A 16 -28.21 3.20 14.38
C SER A 16 -28.07 2.13 13.30
N ASP A 17 -28.67 0.94 13.48
CA ASP A 17 -28.52 -0.23 12.60
C ASP A 17 -28.91 0.05 11.13
N GLU A 18 -29.99 0.78 10.90
CA GLU A 18 -30.43 1.15 9.56
C GLU A 18 -29.43 2.08 8.86
N LEU A 19 -28.89 3.05 9.59
CA LEU A 19 -27.85 3.96 9.09
C LEU A 19 -26.57 3.19 8.81
N GLU A 20 -26.15 2.27 9.69
CA GLU A 20 -24.98 1.44 9.49
C GLU A 20 -25.09 0.63 8.19
N MET A 21 -26.23 0.00 7.92
CA MET A 21 -26.44 -0.73 6.67
C MET A 21 -26.31 0.16 5.42
N LYS A 22 -26.82 1.39 5.48
CA LYS A 22 -26.71 2.36 4.37
C LYS A 22 -25.24 2.78 4.15
N LEU A 23 -24.50 3.06 5.22
CA LEU A 23 -23.08 3.40 5.16
C LEU A 23 -22.22 2.25 4.63
N ARG A 24 -22.46 1.01 5.11
CA ARG A 24 -21.78 -0.18 4.58
C ARG A 24 -22.03 -0.38 3.09
N ARG A 25 -23.23 -0.15 2.62
CA ARG A 25 -23.58 -0.24 1.19
C ARG A 25 -22.85 0.83 0.38
N ALA A 26 -22.85 2.08 0.85
CA ALA A 26 -22.14 3.19 0.21
C ALA A 26 -20.63 2.93 0.13
N LEU A 27 -19.99 2.49 1.21
CA LEU A 27 -18.57 2.13 1.21
C LEU A 27 -18.26 0.99 0.25
N LYS A 28 -19.05 -0.10 0.23
CA LYS A 28 -18.85 -1.23 -0.67
C LYS A 28 -19.01 -0.87 -2.16
N SER A 29 -19.81 0.14 -2.48
CA SER A 29 -19.98 0.58 -3.87
C SER A 29 -18.80 1.43 -4.39
N ARG A 30 -18.03 2.02 -3.48
CA ARG A 30 -16.94 2.94 -3.82
C ARG A 30 -15.54 2.35 -3.61
N LEU A 31 -15.41 1.40 -2.69
CA LEU A 31 -14.15 0.82 -2.30
C LEU A 31 -14.13 -0.68 -2.62
N ALA A 32 -13.11 -1.12 -3.37
CA ALA A 32 -12.99 -2.51 -3.81
C ALA A 32 -12.26 -3.38 -2.78
N ARG A 33 -11.28 -2.81 -2.05
CA ARG A 33 -10.45 -3.53 -1.08
C ARG A 33 -9.84 -2.55 -0.06
N GLY A 34 -9.27 -3.08 1.00
CA GLY A 34 -8.60 -2.30 2.04
C GLY A 34 -9.23 -2.51 3.41
N HIS A 35 -8.57 -2.01 4.45
CA HIS A 35 -9.13 -1.93 5.79
C HIS A 35 -9.65 -0.52 6.01
N VAL A 36 -10.93 -0.39 6.31
CA VAL A 36 -11.60 0.90 6.52
C VAL A 36 -12.25 0.91 7.89
N GLU A 37 -11.81 1.83 8.71
CA GLU A 37 -12.44 2.12 10.00
C GLU A 37 -13.21 3.43 9.89
N LEU A 38 -14.53 3.38 10.13
CA LEU A 38 -15.39 4.53 10.15
C LEU A 38 -15.96 4.70 11.55
N THR A 39 -15.71 5.85 12.16
CA THR A 39 -16.27 6.21 13.47
C THR A 39 -17.24 7.38 13.27
N LEU A 40 -18.50 7.17 13.65
CA LEU A 40 -19.51 8.22 13.68
C LEU A 40 -19.72 8.69 15.13
N THR A 41 -19.36 9.94 15.39
CA THR A 41 -19.63 10.60 16.67
C THR A 41 -20.65 11.70 16.43
N MET A 42 -21.69 11.73 17.24
CA MET A 42 -22.71 12.75 17.21
C MET A 42 -22.64 13.57 18.49
N GLU A 43 -22.38 14.85 18.35
CA GLU A 43 -22.40 15.79 19.46
C GLU A 43 -23.64 16.67 19.33
N LYS A 44 -24.35 16.88 20.47
CA LYS A 44 -25.45 17.85 20.49
C LYS A 44 -24.90 19.26 20.45
N ALA A 45 -25.21 19.99 19.41
CA ALA A 45 -24.99 21.44 19.38
C ALA A 45 -26.08 22.13 20.22
N GLY A 46 -25.75 22.43 21.46
CA GLY A 46 -26.66 23.09 22.40
C GLY A 46 -26.67 22.40 23.76
N GLY A 47 -26.73 23.20 24.85
CA GLY A 47 -26.69 22.67 26.23
C GLY A 47 -27.68 21.54 26.45
N GLN A 48 -27.29 20.56 27.24
CA GLN A 48 -28.14 19.46 27.64
C GLN A 48 -29.40 20.04 28.30
N GLU A 49 -30.50 20.19 27.56
CA GLU A 49 -31.82 20.26 28.18
C GLU A 49 -32.08 18.89 28.79
N LEU A 50 -31.94 18.84 30.11
CA LEU A 50 -32.34 17.67 30.86
C LEU A 50 -33.87 17.57 30.81
N GLY A 51 -34.34 16.66 29.95
CA GLY A 51 -35.75 16.25 29.94
C GLY A 51 -36.02 15.32 31.13
N PHE A 52 -37.25 15.31 31.62
CA PHE A 52 -37.70 14.30 32.58
C PHE A 52 -38.97 13.60 32.06
N ASN A 53 -39.08 12.32 32.37
CA ASN A 53 -40.26 11.52 32.06
C ASN A 53 -41.39 11.87 32.99
N SER A 54 -42.25 12.82 32.58
CA SER A 54 -43.36 13.31 33.40
C SER A 54 -44.35 12.24 33.80
N LYS A 55 -44.59 11.20 32.92
CA LYS A 55 -45.45 10.06 33.24
C LYS A 55 -44.86 9.22 34.37
N LEU A 56 -43.56 8.92 34.31
CA LEU A 56 -42.88 8.12 35.30
C LEU A 56 -42.80 8.86 36.63
N VAL A 57 -42.47 10.17 36.62
CA VAL A 57 -42.53 11.02 37.82
C VAL A 57 -43.93 11.03 38.42
N GLY A 58 -44.98 11.19 37.62
CA GLY A 58 -46.36 11.15 38.09
C GLY A 58 -46.72 9.82 38.77
N SER A 59 -46.27 8.71 38.19
CA SER A 59 -46.46 7.37 38.78
C SER A 59 -45.78 7.19 40.11
N TYR A 60 -44.54 7.68 40.27
CA TYR A 60 -43.84 7.65 41.55
C TYR A 60 -44.54 8.51 42.63
N LEU A 61 -44.99 9.71 42.25
CA LEU A 61 -45.74 10.58 43.16
C LEU A 61 -47.07 9.95 43.61
N ALA A 62 -47.79 9.29 42.71
CA ALA A 62 -49.02 8.58 43.01
C ALA A 62 -48.78 7.39 43.95
N ALA A 63 -47.75 6.58 43.67
CA ALA A 63 -47.36 5.46 44.52
C ALA A 63 -46.93 5.90 45.91
N PHE A 64 -46.17 6.99 46.00
CA PHE A 64 -45.78 7.57 47.30
C PHE A 64 -47.02 7.95 48.13
N ARG A 65 -47.97 8.68 47.52
CA ARG A 65 -49.20 9.11 48.23
C ARG A 65 -50.03 7.94 48.70
N ALA A 66 -50.19 6.91 47.89
CA ALA A 66 -50.89 5.69 48.25
C ALA A 66 -50.24 4.97 49.43
N ALA A 67 -48.92 4.80 49.40
CA ALA A 67 -48.15 4.19 50.49
C ALA A 67 -48.20 5.05 51.78
N ALA A 68 -48.06 6.38 51.65
CA ALA A 68 -48.19 7.30 52.81
C ALA A 68 -49.55 7.18 53.51
N GLN A 69 -50.63 7.02 52.74
CA GLN A 69 -51.96 6.83 53.26
C GLN A 69 -52.12 5.45 53.91
N GLU A 70 -51.63 4.39 53.31
CA GLU A 70 -51.71 3.02 53.79
C GLU A 70 -50.95 2.79 55.11
N PHE A 71 -49.75 3.34 55.18
CA PHE A 71 -48.84 3.14 56.33
C PHE A 71 -48.88 4.28 57.36
N GLY A 72 -49.74 5.29 57.19
CA GLY A 72 -49.85 6.41 58.10
C GLY A 72 -48.63 7.33 58.22
N VAL A 73 -47.84 7.39 57.15
CA VAL A 73 -46.60 8.21 57.09
C VAL A 73 -46.98 9.60 56.58
N HIS A 74 -46.62 10.64 57.33
CA HIS A 74 -46.78 12.02 56.90
C HIS A 74 -45.48 12.60 56.37
N GLY A 75 -45.51 13.05 55.11
CA GLY A 75 -44.38 13.67 54.46
C GLY A 75 -44.67 14.05 53.01
N GLU A 76 -43.94 14.99 52.50
CA GLU A 76 -44.00 15.29 51.05
C GLU A 76 -42.90 14.55 50.32
N PRO A 77 -43.20 14.07 49.04
CA PRO A 77 -42.21 13.38 48.25
C PRO A 77 -41.05 14.32 47.85
N ASP A 78 -39.82 13.86 48.05
CA ASP A 78 -38.62 14.60 47.63
C ASP A 78 -38.36 14.38 46.13
N LEU A 79 -38.59 15.44 45.34
CA LEU A 79 -38.32 15.42 43.89
C LEU A 79 -36.83 15.16 43.58
N ASN A 80 -35.89 15.56 44.42
CA ASN A 80 -34.47 15.28 44.20
C ASN A 80 -34.18 13.78 44.32
N ALA A 81 -34.89 13.08 45.19
CA ALA A 81 -34.80 11.63 45.31
C ALA A 81 -35.41 10.93 44.05
N ILE A 82 -36.55 11.43 43.56
CA ILE A 82 -37.21 10.93 42.36
C ILE A 82 -36.32 11.12 41.12
N PHE A 83 -35.67 12.25 40.96
CA PHE A 83 -34.77 12.49 39.79
C PHE A 83 -33.52 11.59 39.78
N LYS A 84 -33.18 10.95 40.89
CA LYS A 84 -32.07 9.97 40.94
C LYS A 84 -32.50 8.56 40.51
N LEU A 85 -33.82 8.32 40.36
CA LEU A 85 -34.31 7.01 39.97
C LEU A 85 -34.05 6.75 38.48
N PRO A 86 -33.74 5.48 38.07
CA PRO A 86 -33.49 5.12 36.70
C PRO A 86 -34.69 5.45 35.78
N GLY A 87 -34.44 6.05 34.62
CA GLY A 87 -35.45 6.37 33.62
C GLY A 87 -36.25 7.65 33.88
N VAL A 88 -36.01 8.36 35.01
CA VAL A 88 -36.70 9.64 35.34
C VAL A 88 -36.07 10.81 34.61
N LEU A 89 -34.75 10.89 34.59
CA LEU A 89 -34.06 11.87 33.78
C LEU A 89 -33.76 11.24 32.43
N GLU A 90 -34.30 11.78 31.38
CA GLU A 90 -34.06 11.43 30.02
C GLU A 90 -33.07 12.43 29.42
N SER A 91 -31.97 11.94 28.93
CA SER A 91 -31.23 12.71 27.93
C SER A 91 -32.15 12.91 26.75
N ALA A 92 -32.57 14.14 26.44
CA ALA A 92 -33.48 14.40 25.34
C ALA A 92 -33.04 13.58 24.12
N ALA A 93 -33.90 12.66 23.65
CA ALA A 93 -33.65 11.91 22.44
C ALA A 93 -33.30 12.89 21.31
N LEU A 94 -32.37 12.54 20.46
CA LEU A 94 -32.09 13.31 19.26
C LEU A 94 -33.43 13.59 18.57
N PRO A 95 -33.73 14.84 18.18
CA PRO A 95 -34.96 15.09 17.46
C PRO A 95 -34.98 14.23 16.20
N ALA A 96 -36.01 13.42 16.02
CA ALA A 96 -36.20 12.56 14.86
C ALA A 96 -36.52 13.39 13.57
N ASP A 97 -36.62 14.69 13.68
CA ASP A 97 -37.06 15.61 12.64
C ASP A 97 -35.89 16.29 11.94
N GLY A 98 -35.17 15.54 11.16
CA GLY A 98 -34.21 16.04 10.18
C GLY A 98 -33.64 14.85 9.42
N ASP A 99 -33.36 15.00 8.14
CA ASP A 99 -32.71 13.96 7.33
C ASP A 99 -31.25 13.74 7.77
N MET A 100 -31.11 13.27 9.04
CA MET A 100 -29.81 12.91 9.64
C MET A 100 -29.09 11.89 8.77
N THR A 101 -29.82 10.94 8.19
CA THR A 101 -29.28 9.94 7.28
C THR A 101 -28.66 10.60 6.06
N GLY A 102 -29.37 11.55 5.43
CA GLY A 102 -28.86 12.29 4.28
C GLY A 102 -27.62 13.13 4.61
N VAL A 103 -27.62 13.80 5.77
CA VAL A 103 -26.45 14.56 6.22
C VAL A 103 -25.23 13.68 6.41
N VAL A 104 -25.38 12.54 7.09
CA VAL A 104 -24.28 11.59 7.35
C VAL A 104 -23.78 10.98 6.05
N LEU A 105 -24.67 10.56 5.15
CA LEU A 105 -24.29 10.03 3.83
C LEU A 105 -23.52 11.06 3.01
N LYS A 106 -23.97 12.31 3.00
CA LYS A 106 -23.26 13.40 2.32
C LYS A 106 -21.85 13.60 2.90
N LYS A 107 -21.71 13.58 4.22
CA LYS A 107 -20.40 13.67 4.89
C LYS A 107 -19.50 12.48 4.57
N LEU A 108 -20.07 11.28 4.43
CA LEU A 108 -19.32 10.11 3.97
C LEU A 108 -18.83 10.31 2.53
N GLU A 109 -19.68 10.79 1.63
CA GLU A 109 -19.30 11.07 0.24
C GLU A 109 -18.18 12.13 0.17
N ASP A 110 -18.27 13.22 0.95
CA ASP A 110 -17.21 14.21 1.07
C ASP A 110 -15.89 13.60 1.55
N ALA A 111 -15.95 12.69 2.53
CA ALA A 111 -14.77 12.00 3.06
C ALA A 111 -14.14 11.05 2.03
N ILE A 112 -14.97 10.29 1.30
CA ILE A 112 -14.49 9.43 0.21
C ILE A 112 -13.87 10.27 -0.90
N GLY A 113 -14.50 11.41 -1.27
CA GLY A 113 -13.93 12.34 -2.25
C GLY A 113 -12.53 12.82 -1.88
N LYS A 114 -12.34 13.22 -0.62
CA LYS A 114 -11.01 13.60 -0.11
C LYS A 114 -10.01 12.45 -0.12
N LEU A 115 -10.46 11.25 0.22
CA LEU A 115 -9.62 10.05 0.14
C LEU A 115 -9.16 9.78 -1.29
N ASP A 116 -10.07 9.88 -2.27
CA ASP A 116 -9.75 9.72 -3.68
C ASP A 116 -8.76 10.80 -4.18
N GLU A 117 -8.91 12.05 -3.75
CA GLU A 117 -7.96 13.13 -4.05
C GLU A 117 -6.56 12.83 -3.49
N MET A 118 -6.48 12.39 -2.24
CA MET A 118 -5.19 11.99 -1.62
C MET A 118 -4.55 10.82 -2.36
N ARG A 119 -5.33 9.80 -2.74
CA ARG A 119 -4.85 8.63 -3.50
C ARG A 119 -4.32 9.01 -4.87
N VAL A 120 -4.99 9.93 -5.56
CA VAL A 120 -4.53 10.45 -6.86
C VAL A 120 -3.20 11.19 -6.71
N GLU A 121 -3.05 12.01 -5.68
CA GLU A 121 -1.80 12.76 -5.45
C GLU A 121 -0.64 11.84 -5.08
N GLU A 122 -0.88 10.88 -4.19
CA GLU A 122 0.10 9.85 -3.83
C GLU A 122 0.49 8.99 -5.04
N GLY A 123 -0.50 8.57 -5.84
CA GLY A 123 -0.29 7.80 -7.06
C GLY A 123 0.56 8.55 -8.10
N ARG A 124 0.37 9.86 -8.25
CA ARG A 124 1.23 10.69 -9.12
C ARG A 124 2.66 10.76 -8.62
N GLY A 125 2.86 10.81 -7.31
CA GLY A 125 4.19 10.78 -6.69
C GLY A 125 4.91 9.47 -7.00
N ILE A 126 4.22 8.34 -6.80
CA ILE A 126 4.74 7.00 -7.07
C ILE A 126 5.04 6.81 -8.57
N ASP A 127 4.12 7.22 -9.47
CA ASP A 127 4.34 7.13 -10.92
C ASP A 127 5.62 7.85 -11.35
N ARG A 128 5.81 9.09 -10.88
CA ARG A 128 7.03 9.87 -11.17
C ARG A 128 8.28 9.15 -10.70
N GLU A 129 8.28 8.67 -9.46
CA GLU A 129 9.40 7.95 -8.88
C GLU A 129 9.71 6.68 -9.67
N MET A 130 8.70 5.91 -10.06
CA MET A 130 8.89 4.69 -10.85
C MET A 130 9.51 4.99 -12.21
N ARG A 131 9.07 6.04 -12.91
CA ARG A 131 9.65 6.45 -14.19
C ARG A 131 11.11 6.89 -14.05
N GLU A 132 11.45 7.63 -13.01
CA GLU A 132 12.83 8.01 -12.72
C GLU A 132 13.71 6.78 -12.45
N ARG A 133 13.20 5.79 -11.72
CA ARG A 133 13.94 4.53 -11.48
C ARG A 133 14.13 3.73 -12.76
N MET A 134 13.11 3.63 -13.61
CA MET A 134 13.22 2.99 -14.93
C MET A 134 14.24 3.71 -15.81
N ALA A 135 14.27 5.04 -15.81
CA ALA A 135 15.26 5.82 -16.53
C ALA A 135 16.70 5.56 -16.02
N ARG A 136 16.88 5.42 -14.69
CA ARG A 136 18.20 5.03 -14.12
C ARG A 136 18.62 3.62 -14.54
N LEU A 137 17.70 2.65 -14.58
CA LEU A 137 17.97 1.30 -15.07
C LEU A 137 18.40 1.31 -16.54
N GLN A 138 17.71 2.06 -17.40
CA GLN A 138 18.10 2.24 -18.80
C GLN A 138 19.48 2.89 -18.95
N ALA A 139 19.75 3.94 -18.18
CA ALA A 139 21.05 4.59 -18.22
C ALA A 139 22.17 3.65 -17.80
N ALA A 140 21.99 2.88 -16.73
CA ALA A 140 22.95 1.87 -16.29
C ALA A 140 23.16 0.77 -17.34
N GLY A 141 22.08 0.27 -17.95
CA GLY A 141 22.16 -0.71 -19.03
C GLY A 141 22.96 -0.21 -20.25
N ARG A 142 22.75 1.04 -20.65
CA ARG A 142 23.51 1.66 -21.76
C ARG A 142 24.99 1.82 -21.41
N GLU A 143 25.33 2.16 -20.18
CA GLU A 143 26.75 2.24 -19.74
C GLU A 143 27.39 0.85 -19.74
N VAL A 144 26.71 -0.18 -19.27
CA VAL A 144 27.19 -1.57 -19.32
C VAL A 144 27.43 -2.01 -20.77
N GLU A 145 26.51 -1.71 -21.70
CA GLU A 145 26.66 -2.07 -23.12
C GLU A 145 27.89 -1.43 -23.75
N LYS A 146 28.21 -0.18 -23.43
CA LYS A 146 29.44 0.49 -23.93
C LYS A 146 30.73 -0.20 -23.44
N MET A 147 30.73 -0.73 -22.21
CA MET A 147 31.89 -1.38 -21.62
C MET A 147 32.02 -2.87 -21.98
N ARG A 148 30.95 -3.49 -22.49
CA ARG A 148 30.92 -4.93 -22.81
C ARG A 148 32.04 -5.36 -23.75
N GLY A 149 32.20 -4.66 -24.87
CA GLY A 149 33.25 -4.97 -25.88
C GLY A 149 34.67 -4.89 -25.31
N PRO A 150 35.09 -3.76 -24.76
CA PRO A 150 36.40 -3.60 -24.11
C PRO A 150 36.68 -4.64 -23.01
N VAL A 151 35.69 -4.93 -22.14
CA VAL A 151 35.85 -5.92 -21.07
C VAL A 151 36.02 -7.32 -21.60
N LEU A 152 35.26 -7.71 -22.62
CA LEU A 152 35.43 -9.01 -23.27
C LEU A 152 36.83 -9.16 -23.88
N HIS A 153 37.33 -8.12 -24.54
CA HIS A 153 38.65 -8.13 -25.15
C HIS A 153 39.79 -8.28 -24.11
N ALA A 154 39.74 -7.47 -23.05
CA ALA A 154 40.69 -7.56 -21.93
C ALA A 154 40.63 -8.93 -21.23
N TYR A 155 39.44 -9.54 -21.15
CA TYR A 155 39.29 -10.88 -20.58
C TYR A 155 39.93 -11.96 -21.45
N LEU A 156 39.73 -11.91 -22.76
CA LEU A 156 40.37 -12.83 -23.71
C LEU A 156 41.88 -12.74 -23.68
N GLU A 157 42.47 -11.53 -23.66
CA GLU A 157 43.90 -11.30 -23.52
C GLU A 157 44.45 -11.90 -22.22
N LYS A 158 43.75 -11.69 -21.10
CA LYS A 158 44.15 -12.24 -19.78
C LYS A 158 44.12 -13.77 -19.78
N VAL A 159 43.10 -14.39 -20.35
CA VAL A 159 43.00 -15.84 -20.47
C VAL A 159 44.12 -16.40 -21.35
N GLN A 160 44.38 -15.78 -22.47
CA GLN A 160 45.45 -16.16 -23.39
C GLN A 160 46.84 -16.08 -22.71
N SER A 161 47.14 -14.98 -22.01
CA SER A 161 48.38 -14.81 -21.25
C SER A 161 48.54 -15.88 -20.18
N ARG A 162 47.46 -16.14 -19.40
CA ARG A 162 47.48 -17.14 -18.32
C ARG A 162 47.66 -18.56 -18.83
N MET A 163 47.07 -18.90 -20.00
CA MET A 163 47.26 -20.20 -20.62
C MET A 163 48.69 -20.35 -21.17
N GLN A 164 49.29 -19.31 -21.73
CA GLN A 164 50.67 -19.33 -22.13
C GLN A 164 51.65 -19.53 -20.96
N GLU A 165 51.38 -18.90 -19.80
CA GLU A 165 52.16 -19.10 -18.58
C GLU A 165 52.08 -20.53 -18.03
N LEU A 166 50.88 -21.16 -18.07
CA LEU A 166 50.65 -22.49 -17.47
C LEU A 166 51.13 -23.66 -18.35
N ILE A 167 51.04 -23.54 -19.67
CA ILE A 167 51.27 -24.63 -20.61
C ILE A 167 52.61 -24.47 -21.38
N GLY A 168 53.20 -23.27 -21.33
CA GLY A 168 54.43 -22.98 -22.07
C GLY A 168 54.26 -23.00 -23.55
N ALA A 169 55.38 -23.15 -24.31
CA ALA A 169 55.40 -23.14 -25.77
C ALA A 169 54.67 -24.35 -26.44
N HIS A 170 54.23 -25.32 -25.70
CA HIS A 170 53.55 -26.52 -26.21
C HIS A 170 52.00 -26.44 -26.19
N ALA A 171 51.44 -25.29 -25.84
CA ALA A 171 50.00 -25.10 -25.91
C ALA A 171 49.51 -25.11 -27.33
N GLU A 172 48.66 -26.07 -27.71
CA GLU A 172 47.99 -26.10 -29.00
C GLU A 172 47.12 -24.84 -29.09
N ARG A 173 47.45 -23.97 -30.02
CA ARG A 173 46.79 -22.66 -30.25
C ARG A 173 45.28 -22.81 -30.41
N ASP A 174 44.84 -23.87 -31.06
CA ASP A 174 43.43 -24.16 -31.34
C ASP A 174 42.65 -24.48 -30.03
N ARG A 175 43.29 -25.15 -29.07
CA ARG A 175 42.69 -25.46 -27.76
C ARG A 175 42.55 -24.22 -26.91
N ILE A 176 43.53 -23.30 -26.95
CA ILE A 176 43.44 -21.98 -26.29
C ILE A 176 42.27 -21.18 -26.85
N LEU A 177 42.12 -21.16 -28.16
CA LEU A 177 41.04 -20.43 -28.84
C LEU A 177 39.68 -21.03 -28.54
N GLN A 178 39.54 -22.35 -28.45
CA GLN A 178 38.29 -23.02 -28.05
C GLN A 178 37.87 -22.67 -26.60
N GLU A 179 38.79 -22.77 -25.65
CA GLU A 179 38.49 -22.39 -24.25
C GLU A 179 38.20 -20.91 -24.10
N ALA A 180 38.92 -20.05 -24.83
CA ALA A 180 38.65 -18.61 -24.86
C ALA A 180 37.27 -18.29 -25.44
N ALA A 181 36.85 -19.01 -26.49
CA ALA A 181 35.52 -18.85 -27.09
C ALA A 181 34.40 -19.28 -26.14
N LEU A 182 34.57 -20.43 -25.44
CA LEU A 182 33.61 -20.89 -24.41
C LEU A 182 33.49 -19.91 -23.25
N LEU A 183 34.61 -19.31 -22.81
CA LEU A 183 34.58 -18.33 -21.75
C LEU A 183 33.98 -17.00 -22.21
N ALA A 184 34.20 -16.61 -23.46
CA ALA A 184 33.56 -15.44 -24.07
C ALA A 184 32.03 -15.59 -24.13
N GLU A 185 31.55 -16.78 -24.55
CA GLU A 185 30.12 -17.08 -24.57
C GLU A 185 29.50 -17.07 -23.16
N ARG A 186 30.19 -17.64 -22.18
CA ARG A 186 29.73 -17.62 -20.77
C ARG A 186 29.71 -16.22 -20.15
N SER A 187 30.53 -15.30 -20.65
CA SER A 187 30.64 -13.93 -20.16
C SER A 187 29.77 -12.95 -20.97
N ASP A 188 29.12 -13.41 -22.02
CA ASP A 188 28.24 -12.55 -22.81
C ASP A 188 26.97 -12.20 -22.02
N ILE A 189 26.80 -10.89 -21.78
CA ILE A 189 25.68 -10.30 -21.02
C ILE A 189 24.70 -9.57 -21.94
N ARG A 190 24.84 -9.71 -23.25
CA ARG A 190 24.02 -8.99 -24.23
C ARG A 190 22.53 -9.35 -24.13
N GLU A 191 22.26 -10.62 -23.95
CA GLU A 191 20.87 -11.11 -23.83
C GLU A 191 20.19 -10.52 -22.61
N GLU A 192 20.86 -10.50 -21.46
CA GLU A 192 20.37 -9.93 -20.21
C GLU A 192 20.08 -8.43 -20.34
N LEU A 193 20.95 -7.69 -21.02
CA LEU A 193 20.74 -6.26 -21.27
C LEU A 193 19.55 -5.98 -22.18
N VAL A 194 19.39 -6.76 -23.25
CA VAL A 194 18.22 -6.64 -24.15
C VAL A 194 16.93 -7.01 -23.44
N ARG A 195 16.92 -8.06 -22.63
CA ARG A 195 15.76 -8.44 -21.83
C ARG A 195 15.42 -7.37 -20.78
N MET A 196 16.43 -6.86 -20.10
CA MET A 196 16.28 -5.75 -19.14
C MET A 196 15.62 -4.54 -19.80
N GLU A 197 16.11 -4.11 -20.95
CA GLU A 197 15.55 -2.97 -21.70
C GLU A 197 14.09 -3.22 -22.08
N ASN A 198 13.76 -4.42 -22.59
CA ASN A 198 12.39 -4.79 -22.95
C ASN A 198 11.45 -4.78 -21.73
N HIS A 199 11.92 -5.28 -20.58
CA HIS A 199 11.13 -5.26 -19.34
C HIS A 199 10.90 -3.85 -18.85
N VAL A 200 11.90 -2.96 -18.91
CA VAL A 200 11.76 -1.55 -18.55
C VAL A 200 10.77 -0.83 -19.46
N GLN A 201 10.84 -1.04 -20.78
CA GLN A 201 9.88 -0.45 -21.72
C GLN A 201 8.45 -0.95 -21.46
N HIS A 202 8.29 -2.25 -21.21
CA HIS A 202 6.98 -2.81 -20.86
C HIS A 202 6.46 -2.27 -19.53
N PHE A 203 7.32 -2.08 -18.53
CA PHE A 203 6.96 -1.48 -17.24
C PHE A 203 6.41 -0.06 -17.44
N VAL A 204 7.09 0.78 -18.22
CA VAL A 204 6.64 2.15 -18.53
C VAL A 204 5.31 2.13 -19.28
N SER A 205 5.14 1.21 -20.25
CA SER A 205 3.88 1.10 -21.00
C SER A 205 2.69 0.70 -20.13
N LEU A 206 2.91 -0.12 -19.08
CA LEU A 206 1.88 -0.43 -18.10
C LEU A 206 1.52 0.77 -17.22
N LEU A 207 2.49 1.61 -16.85
CA LEU A 207 2.20 2.87 -16.15
C LEU A 207 1.36 3.80 -17.02
N ASP A 208 1.64 3.88 -18.33
CA ASP A 208 0.88 4.71 -19.28
C ASP A 208 -0.56 4.19 -19.47
N ALA A 209 -0.74 2.87 -19.47
CA ALA A 209 -2.06 2.25 -19.60
C ALA A 209 -2.94 2.46 -18.36
N GLY A 210 -2.34 2.59 -17.19
CA GLY A 210 -3.06 2.77 -15.93
C GLY A 210 -3.90 1.54 -15.53
N GLY A 211 -4.81 1.74 -14.57
CA GLY A 211 -5.68 0.70 -14.03
C GLY A 211 -4.98 -0.21 -13.02
N GLU A 212 -5.49 -1.42 -12.80
CA GLU A 212 -4.93 -2.38 -11.84
C GLU A 212 -3.65 -3.04 -12.37
N VAL A 213 -2.54 -2.35 -12.31
CA VAL A 213 -1.25 -2.80 -12.88
C VAL A 213 -0.28 -3.39 -11.86
N GLY A 214 -0.51 -3.24 -10.56
CA GLY A 214 0.45 -3.60 -9.50
C GLY A 214 1.03 -5.01 -9.62
N LYS A 215 0.20 -6.05 -9.87
CA LYS A 215 0.67 -7.43 -10.05
C LYS A 215 1.55 -7.61 -11.29
N LYS A 216 1.23 -6.92 -12.39
CA LYS A 216 2.00 -6.99 -13.64
C LYS A 216 3.35 -6.30 -13.46
N LEU A 217 3.37 -5.17 -12.76
CA LEU A 217 4.58 -4.44 -12.43
C LEU A 217 5.49 -5.27 -11.51
N ASP A 218 4.95 -5.91 -10.44
CA ASP A 218 5.73 -6.80 -9.56
C ASP A 218 6.35 -7.97 -10.35
N PHE A 219 5.59 -8.58 -11.27
CA PHE A 219 6.12 -9.64 -12.14
C PHE A 219 7.29 -9.15 -12.99
N LEU A 220 7.17 -7.98 -13.64
CA LEU A 220 8.26 -7.42 -14.44
C LEU A 220 9.50 -7.10 -13.59
N LEU A 221 9.32 -6.61 -12.37
CA LEU A 221 10.44 -6.36 -11.45
C LEU A 221 11.13 -7.67 -11.02
N GLN A 222 10.39 -8.77 -10.87
CA GLN A 222 10.97 -10.09 -10.63
C GLN A 222 11.83 -10.56 -11.82
N GLU A 223 11.33 -10.39 -13.05
CA GLU A 223 12.12 -10.73 -14.25
C GLU A 223 13.36 -9.84 -14.35
N MET A 224 13.23 -8.51 -14.15
CA MET A 224 14.39 -7.61 -14.12
C MET A 224 15.43 -8.02 -13.05
N SER A 225 14.97 -8.46 -11.88
CA SER A 225 15.86 -8.94 -10.81
C SER A 225 16.61 -10.22 -11.24
N ARG A 226 15.97 -11.11 -12.00
CA ARG A 226 16.62 -12.30 -12.57
C ARG A 226 17.71 -11.89 -13.56
N GLU A 227 17.40 -10.99 -14.49
CA GLU A 227 18.38 -10.52 -15.49
C GLU A 227 19.56 -9.82 -14.81
N ALA A 228 19.33 -8.98 -13.79
CA ALA A 228 20.40 -8.35 -13.02
C ALA A 228 21.29 -9.36 -12.28
N ASN A 229 20.69 -10.43 -11.69
CA ASN A 229 21.45 -11.49 -11.03
C ASN A 229 22.30 -12.29 -12.02
N THR A 230 21.76 -12.61 -13.22
CA THR A 230 22.50 -13.32 -14.26
C THR A 230 23.65 -12.47 -14.78
N LEU A 231 23.42 -11.16 -15.03
CA LEU A 231 24.46 -10.22 -15.40
C LEU A 231 25.60 -10.19 -14.36
N LEU A 232 25.28 -10.07 -13.09
CA LEU A 232 26.24 -10.09 -12.01
C LEU A 232 27.04 -11.39 -11.95
N SER A 233 26.38 -12.55 -12.11
CA SER A 233 27.06 -13.86 -12.07
C SER A 233 28.04 -14.03 -13.24
N LYS A 234 27.74 -13.50 -14.40
CA LYS A 234 28.57 -13.57 -15.59
C LYS A 234 29.77 -12.58 -15.55
N THR A 235 29.70 -11.53 -14.74
CA THR A 235 30.74 -10.49 -14.61
C THR A 235 31.64 -10.63 -13.40
N THR A 236 31.36 -11.60 -12.53
CA THR A 236 32.16 -11.85 -11.31
C THR A 236 33.56 -12.39 -11.65
N GLY A 237 34.58 -11.84 -11.02
CA GLY A 237 35.97 -12.37 -11.10
C GLY A 237 36.86 -11.73 -12.17
N VAL A 238 36.43 -10.70 -12.86
CA VAL A 238 37.21 -9.92 -13.79
C VAL A 238 37.68 -8.60 -13.12
N ALA A 239 38.96 -8.26 -13.24
CA ALA A 239 39.51 -7.00 -12.70
C ALA A 239 39.39 -5.85 -13.72
N GLY A 240 39.52 -4.60 -13.26
CA GLY A 240 39.51 -3.43 -14.14
C GLY A 240 38.08 -2.97 -14.50
N GLU A 241 37.81 -2.73 -15.77
CA GLU A 241 36.51 -2.20 -16.24
C GLU A 241 35.31 -3.12 -15.90
N ALA A 242 35.52 -4.43 -15.72
CA ALA A 242 34.48 -5.34 -15.26
C ALA A 242 34.02 -5.07 -13.82
N LEU A 243 34.85 -4.49 -12.97
CA LEU A 243 34.42 -4.03 -11.66
C LEU A 243 33.32 -2.96 -11.80
N ARG A 244 33.46 -2.07 -12.77
CA ARG A 244 32.46 -1.03 -13.06
C ARG A 244 31.14 -1.62 -13.54
N ILE A 245 31.17 -2.67 -14.36
CA ILE A 245 29.96 -3.40 -14.74
C ILE A 245 29.28 -4.03 -13.52
N THR A 246 30.06 -4.61 -12.61
CA THR A 246 29.54 -5.19 -11.36
C THR A 246 28.88 -4.12 -10.47
N GLU A 247 29.52 -2.96 -10.32
CA GLU A 247 28.95 -1.81 -9.57
C GLU A 247 27.61 -1.37 -10.18
N LEU A 248 27.55 -1.22 -11.50
CA LEU A 248 26.32 -0.85 -12.20
C LEU A 248 25.24 -1.92 -12.05
N GLY A 249 25.59 -3.20 -12.14
CA GLY A 249 24.66 -4.31 -11.89
C GLY A 249 24.10 -4.31 -10.48
N LEU A 250 24.91 -4.02 -9.48
CA LEU A 250 24.47 -3.86 -8.08
C LEU A 250 23.57 -2.63 -7.92
N ALA A 251 23.88 -1.52 -8.57
CA ALA A 251 23.03 -0.33 -8.57
C ALA A 251 21.67 -0.61 -9.24
N MET A 252 21.65 -1.34 -10.37
CA MET A 252 20.41 -1.78 -11.02
C MET A 252 19.57 -2.64 -10.08
N LYS A 253 20.18 -3.61 -9.40
CA LYS A 253 19.50 -4.46 -8.43
C LYS A 253 18.88 -3.65 -7.29
N ALA A 254 19.61 -2.69 -6.74
CA ALA A 254 19.10 -1.81 -5.68
C ALA A 254 17.89 -0.97 -6.14
N GLU A 255 17.91 -0.44 -7.39
CA GLU A 255 16.76 0.29 -7.94
C GLU A 255 15.55 -0.63 -8.16
N ILE A 256 15.75 -1.86 -8.60
CA ILE A 256 14.69 -2.86 -8.78
C ILE A 256 14.03 -3.20 -7.43
N GLU A 257 14.81 -3.48 -6.37
CA GLU A 257 14.26 -3.81 -5.05
C GLU A 257 13.47 -2.63 -4.46
N LYS A 258 14.00 -1.41 -4.55
CA LYS A 258 13.27 -0.21 -4.12
C LYS A 258 11.97 -0.01 -4.92
N SER A 259 11.98 -0.29 -6.23
CA SER A 259 10.77 -0.23 -7.05
C SER A 259 9.75 -1.27 -6.61
N ARG A 260 10.21 -2.47 -6.24
CA ARG A 260 9.35 -3.55 -5.78
C ARG A 260 8.65 -3.24 -4.46
N GLU A 261 9.36 -2.62 -3.51
CA GLU A 261 8.75 -2.15 -2.26
C GLU A 261 7.60 -1.16 -2.51
N GLN A 262 7.79 -0.24 -3.46
CA GLN A 262 6.77 0.75 -3.80
C GLN A 262 5.58 0.13 -4.55
N VAL A 263 5.85 -0.78 -5.50
CA VAL A 263 4.79 -1.45 -6.28
C VAL A 263 3.84 -2.26 -5.39
N GLN A 264 4.31 -2.79 -4.25
CA GLN A 264 3.45 -3.46 -3.28
C GLN A 264 2.39 -2.53 -2.67
N ASN A 265 2.58 -1.22 -2.75
CA ASN A 265 1.64 -0.20 -2.26
C ASN A 265 0.75 0.37 -3.36
N ILE A 266 0.95 -0.02 -4.63
CA ILE A 266 0.14 0.41 -5.78
C ILE A 266 -1.09 -0.50 -5.92
N GLU A 267 -2.24 0.13 -6.06
CA GLU A 267 -3.51 -0.53 -6.42
C GLU A 267 -3.74 -0.57 -7.93
#